data_7ffef16438c830d5f5ddaa709a2d1593
#
_entry.id   7ffef16438c830d5f5ddaa709a2d1593
#
_cell.length_a   1.000
_cell.length_b   1.000
_cell.length_c   1.000
_cell.angle_alpha   90.00
_cell.angle_beta   90.00
_cell.angle_gamma   90.00
#
_symmetry.space_group_name_H-M   'P 1'
#
loop_
_entity.id
_entity.type
_entity.pdbx_description
1 polymer ?
#
loop_
_entity_poly.entity_id
_entity_poly.type
_entity_poly.pdbx_seq_one_letter_code
_entity_poly.pdbx_strand_id
1 'polypeptide(L)'
;MSQVQTIMNKPKIRLQIGPNYSSVKNVVRENELHTVCEEARCPNIYECWENGTATLMILGNVCTRACGFCSVKTGKPIWNDPMEPFRTALTVKKMRLRHVVITSVDRDDLKNDYGAEIWAETIYQIRSFSPNCTVEVLTPDFRGYYPALKKVFDSKPEIFSHNLECVKRVSRKVRPQSNWQRSLNVLQYAADYGLRTKTGIMVGLGETKKEVLETMQQAVDLGIEIFMIGQYLQPTK
;
A
#
# COMPACT_ATOMS: atom_id res chain seq x y z
N MET A 1 -16.23 15.51 39.94
CA MET A 1 -16.61 14.87 38.67
C MET A 1 -15.43 14.01 38.23
N SER A 2 -15.49 12.69 38.45
CA SER A 2 -14.43 11.75 38.18
C SER A 2 -14.37 11.51 36.66
N GLN A 3 -13.22 11.81 36.06
CA GLN A 3 -12.93 11.39 34.69
C GLN A 3 -12.80 9.86 34.66
N VAL A 4 -13.79 9.19 34.10
CA VAL A 4 -13.71 7.78 33.76
C VAL A 4 -12.71 7.67 32.59
N GLN A 5 -11.46 7.35 32.90
CA GLN A 5 -10.51 6.90 31.89
C GLN A 5 -11.04 5.56 31.35
N THR A 6 -11.65 5.61 30.18
CA THR A 6 -11.96 4.40 29.41
C THR A 6 -10.63 3.76 29.05
N ILE A 7 -10.23 2.71 29.74
CA ILE A 7 -9.09 1.87 29.38
C ILE A 7 -9.47 1.20 28.07
N MET A 8 -9.07 1.80 26.96
CA MET A 8 -9.17 1.14 25.66
C MET A 8 -8.31 -0.11 25.70
N ASN A 9 -8.94 -1.27 25.66
CA ASN A 9 -8.22 -2.55 25.52
C ASN A 9 -7.36 -2.48 24.25
N LYS A 10 -6.04 -2.49 24.44
CA LYS A 10 -5.12 -2.56 23.30
C LYS A 10 -5.40 -3.83 22.50
N PRO A 11 -5.44 -3.77 21.17
CA PRO A 11 -5.65 -4.96 20.36
C PRO A 11 -4.56 -5.99 20.67
N LYS A 12 -4.98 -7.24 20.89
CA LYS A 12 -4.06 -8.37 21.13
C LYS A 12 -3.62 -8.94 19.79
N ILE A 13 -2.32 -9.10 19.61
CA ILE A 13 -1.72 -9.72 18.43
C ILE A 13 -1.48 -11.20 18.72
N ARG A 14 -1.90 -12.09 17.80
CA ARG A 14 -1.49 -13.50 17.84
C ARG A 14 -0.13 -13.64 17.16
N LEU A 15 0.86 -14.09 17.92
CA LEU A 15 2.16 -14.47 17.36
C LEU A 15 2.05 -15.90 16.79
N GLN A 16 1.80 -16.02 15.49
CA GLN A 16 1.85 -17.28 14.75
C GLN A 16 3.18 -17.35 13.99
N ILE A 17 4.20 -17.91 14.62
CA ILE A 17 5.51 -18.13 13.98
C ILE A 17 5.54 -19.59 13.53
N GLY A 18 5.09 -19.82 12.30
CA GLY A 18 5.15 -21.13 11.66
C GLY A 18 6.30 -21.25 10.65
N PRO A 19 6.41 -22.40 9.96
CA PRO A 19 7.47 -22.65 8.99
C PRO A 19 7.42 -21.69 7.79
N ASN A 20 6.24 -21.24 7.35
CA ASN A 20 6.11 -20.31 6.26
C ASN A 20 6.65 -18.92 6.63
N TYR A 21 6.33 -18.41 7.83
CA TYR A 21 6.88 -17.14 8.30
C TYR A 21 8.41 -17.11 8.27
N SER A 22 9.05 -18.17 8.79
CA SER A 22 10.51 -18.28 8.84
C SER A 22 11.12 -18.34 7.43
N SER A 23 10.49 -19.09 6.52
CA SER A 23 10.90 -19.20 5.13
C SER A 23 10.80 -17.83 4.42
N VAL A 24 9.68 -17.14 4.54
CA VAL A 24 9.45 -15.81 3.97
C VAL A 24 10.50 -14.81 4.47
N LYS A 25 10.75 -14.79 5.78
CA LYS A 25 11.73 -13.89 6.40
C LYS A 25 13.15 -14.09 5.84
N ASN A 26 13.57 -15.34 5.67
CA ASN A 26 14.89 -15.64 5.11
C ASN A 26 14.98 -15.20 3.64
N VAL A 27 13.97 -15.48 2.84
CA VAL A 27 13.93 -15.08 1.42
C VAL A 27 13.99 -13.56 1.25
N VAL A 28 13.27 -12.80 2.07
CA VAL A 28 13.32 -11.32 2.05
C VAL A 28 14.73 -10.81 2.32
N ARG A 29 15.41 -11.37 3.32
CA ARG A 29 16.79 -10.98 3.68
C ARG A 29 17.82 -11.35 2.61
N GLU A 30 17.75 -12.58 2.10
CA GLU A 30 18.69 -13.08 1.07
C GLU A 30 18.60 -12.34 -0.26
N ASN A 31 17.47 -11.69 -0.57
CA ASN A 31 17.28 -10.97 -1.82
C ASN A 31 17.30 -9.43 -1.64
N GLU A 32 17.72 -8.94 -0.46
CA GLU A 32 17.85 -7.51 -0.15
C GLU A 32 16.57 -6.69 -0.46
N LEU A 33 15.40 -7.28 -0.17
CA LEU A 33 14.12 -6.65 -0.46
C LEU A 33 13.58 -5.88 0.74
N HIS A 34 12.84 -4.84 0.43
CA HIS A 34 12.10 -4.05 1.39
C HIS A 34 10.64 -4.50 1.44
N THR A 35 10.15 -4.79 2.64
CA THR A 35 8.74 -5.09 2.86
C THR A 35 8.10 -4.01 3.72
N VAL A 36 6.91 -3.54 3.35
CA VAL A 36 6.13 -2.65 4.21
C VAL A 36 5.81 -3.33 5.53
N CYS A 37 5.70 -4.66 5.53
CA CYS A 37 5.45 -5.44 6.74
C CYS A 37 6.52 -5.22 7.82
N GLU A 38 7.79 -5.09 7.43
CA GLU A 38 8.91 -4.80 8.34
C GLU A 38 9.09 -3.30 8.56
N GLU A 39 9.13 -2.49 7.50
CA GLU A 39 9.33 -1.04 7.56
C GLU A 39 8.25 -0.33 8.41
N ALA A 40 6.99 -0.71 8.25
CA ALA A 40 5.87 -0.17 9.02
C ALA A 40 5.68 -0.89 10.38
N ARG A 41 6.53 -1.86 10.74
CA ARG A 41 6.39 -2.69 11.95
C ARG A 41 4.95 -3.23 12.09
N CYS A 42 4.44 -3.78 10.99
CA CYS A 42 3.05 -4.22 10.89
C CYS A 42 2.76 -5.34 11.91
N PRO A 43 1.76 -5.19 12.79
CA PRO A 43 1.44 -6.21 13.78
C PRO A 43 0.91 -7.52 13.16
N ASN A 44 0.41 -7.47 11.94
CA ASN A 44 -0.18 -8.62 11.25
C ASN A 44 0.85 -9.45 10.46
N ILE A 45 2.14 -9.08 10.48
CA ILE A 45 3.20 -9.71 9.70
C ILE A 45 3.25 -11.24 9.91
N TYR A 46 3.04 -11.70 11.13
CA TYR A 46 3.11 -13.12 11.49
C TYR A 46 2.01 -13.93 10.82
N GLU A 47 0.79 -13.42 10.85
CA GLU A 47 -0.37 -14.08 10.24
C GLU A 47 -0.32 -14.01 8.72
N CYS A 48 -0.01 -12.84 8.15
CA CYS A 48 0.05 -12.64 6.70
C CYS A 48 1.11 -13.53 6.05
N TRP A 49 2.32 -13.55 6.59
CA TRP A 49 3.41 -14.35 6.03
C TRP A 49 3.16 -15.84 6.18
N GLU A 50 2.58 -16.28 7.31
CA GLU A 50 2.21 -17.68 7.50
C GLU A 50 1.13 -18.12 6.49
N ASN A 51 0.20 -17.22 6.12
CA ASN A 51 -0.84 -17.46 5.13
C ASN A 51 -0.39 -17.30 3.67
N GLY A 52 0.90 -17.07 3.41
CA GLY A 52 1.44 -16.88 2.06
C GLY A 52 1.00 -15.58 1.41
N THR A 53 0.85 -14.53 2.21
CA THR A 53 0.56 -13.15 1.75
C THR A 53 1.64 -12.20 2.26
N ALA A 54 2.18 -11.36 1.38
CA ALA A 54 3.17 -10.35 1.75
C ALA A 54 2.92 -9.04 0.98
N THR A 55 3.39 -7.93 1.56
CA THR A 55 3.40 -6.62 0.91
C THR A 55 4.84 -6.23 0.61
N LEU A 56 5.19 -6.17 -0.67
CA LEU A 56 6.52 -5.81 -1.15
C LEU A 56 6.52 -4.35 -1.62
N MET A 57 7.60 -3.65 -1.32
CA MET A 57 7.78 -2.25 -1.69
C MET A 57 8.78 -2.14 -2.85
N ILE A 58 8.39 -1.45 -3.91
CA ILE A 58 9.20 -1.17 -5.10
C ILE A 58 9.55 0.31 -5.20
N LEU A 59 10.39 0.66 -6.17
CA LEU A 59 10.93 2.01 -6.41
C LEU A 59 11.87 2.51 -5.29
N GLY A 60 12.48 1.53 -4.57
CA GLY A 60 13.44 1.80 -3.51
C GLY A 60 12.80 2.10 -2.16
N ASN A 61 13.55 2.75 -1.27
CA ASN A 61 13.20 2.96 0.14
C ASN A 61 13.22 4.44 0.57
N VAL A 62 13.32 5.37 -0.38
CA VAL A 62 13.30 6.82 -0.12
C VAL A 62 12.12 7.45 -0.83
N CYS A 63 11.17 7.99 -0.05
CA CYS A 63 9.95 8.62 -0.56
C CYS A 63 10.16 10.12 -0.79
N THR A 64 9.62 10.66 -1.89
CA THR A 64 9.63 12.10 -2.16
C THR A 64 8.59 12.88 -1.36
N ARG A 65 7.70 12.17 -0.61
CA ARG A 65 6.65 12.77 0.21
C ARG A 65 6.81 12.42 1.69
N ALA A 66 6.31 13.32 2.56
CA ALA A 66 6.37 13.20 4.01
C ALA A 66 4.97 13.07 4.62
N CYS A 67 4.44 11.85 4.65
CA CYS A 67 3.16 11.58 5.32
C CYS A 67 3.39 11.40 6.83
N GLY A 68 2.61 12.11 7.67
CA GLY A 68 2.80 12.14 9.12
C GLY A 68 2.55 10.82 9.87
N PHE A 69 2.02 9.81 9.21
CA PHE A 69 1.80 8.47 9.76
C PHE A 69 2.84 7.44 9.28
N CYS A 70 3.70 7.81 8.32
CA CYS A 70 4.60 6.88 7.65
C CYS A 70 6.01 6.96 8.24
N SER A 71 6.65 5.81 8.42
CA SER A 71 8.04 5.71 8.90
C SER A 71 9.07 5.57 7.77
N VAL A 72 8.63 5.50 6.51
CA VAL A 72 9.54 5.44 5.37
C VAL A 72 10.35 6.72 5.27
N LYS A 73 11.65 6.57 5.00
CA LYS A 73 12.58 7.69 4.88
C LYS A 73 12.14 8.68 3.81
N THR A 74 11.96 9.92 4.19
CA THR A 74 11.68 11.02 3.24
C THR A 74 12.98 11.63 2.74
N GLY A 75 13.04 11.92 1.43
CA GLY A 75 14.21 12.54 0.84
C GLY A 75 14.16 12.60 -0.67
N LYS A 76 15.34 12.82 -1.27
CA LYS A 76 15.53 12.79 -2.71
C LYS A 76 16.17 11.45 -3.08
N PRO A 77 15.45 10.55 -3.78
CA PRO A 77 16.04 9.32 -4.29
C PRO A 77 17.16 9.63 -5.29
N ILE A 78 18.25 8.88 -5.22
CA ILE A 78 19.42 9.11 -6.09
C ILE A 78 19.53 8.09 -7.23
N TRP A 79 18.74 7.01 -7.15
CA TRP A 79 18.82 5.91 -8.10
C TRP A 79 17.48 5.24 -8.34
N ASN A 80 17.33 4.62 -9.51
CA ASN A 80 16.23 3.78 -9.91
C ASN A 80 16.77 2.47 -10.44
N ASP A 81 16.35 1.34 -9.87
CA ASP A 81 16.88 0.02 -10.21
C ASP A 81 16.04 -0.65 -11.31
N PRO A 82 16.57 -0.79 -12.53
CA PRO A 82 15.86 -1.45 -13.62
C PRO A 82 15.64 -2.95 -13.40
N MET A 83 16.40 -3.59 -12.49
CA MET A 83 16.29 -5.02 -12.19
C MET A 83 15.35 -5.31 -11.02
N GLU A 84 14.79 -4.29 -10.37
CA GLU A 84 13.87 -4.44 -9.25
C GLU A 84 12.62 -5.27 -9.60
N PRO A 85 11.95 -5.09 -10.78
CA PRO A 85 10.83 -5.93 -11.19
C PRO A 85 11.18 -7.42 -11.21
N PHE A 86 12.32 -7.78 -11.81
CA PHE A 86 12.79 -9.16 -11.87
C PHE A 86 13.06 -9.74 -10.49
N ARG A 87 13.80 -9.01 -9.62
CA ARG A 87 14.09 -9.47 -8.26
C ARG A 87 12.83 -9.62 -7.42
N THR A 88 11.88 -8.70 -7.55
CA THR A 88 10.58 -8.76 -6.88
C THR A 88 9.81 -10.02 -7.31
N ALA A 89 9.73 -10.29 -8.59
CA ALA A 89 9.05 -11.49 -9.12
C ALA A 89 9.73 -12.80 -8.68
N LEU A 90 11.06 -12.84 -8.70
CA LEU A 90 11.82 -13.99 -8.22
C LEU A 90 11.56 -14.25 -6.72
N THR A 91 11.40 -13.20 -5.94
CA THR A 91 11.10 -13.31 -4.51
C THR A 91 9.69 -13.82 -4.28
N VAL A 92 8.67 -13.29 -4.98
CA VAL A 92 7.30 -13.82 -4.93
C VAL A 92 7.29 -15.32 -5.21
N LYS A 93 8.04 -15.77 -6.21
CA LYS A 93 8.21 -17.19 -6.55
C LYS A 93 8.86 -17.99 -5.41
N LYS A 94 10.00 -17.52 -4.89
CA LYS A 94 10.73 -18.18 -3.79
C LYS A 94 9.88 -18.27 -2.51
N MET A 95 9.11 -17.21 -2.22
CA MET A 95 8.19 -17.18 -1.08
C MET A 95 6.93 -18.03 -1.29
N ARG A 96 6.70 -18.55 -2.50
CA ARG A 96 5.50 -19.30 -2.89
C ARG A 96 4.20 -18.60 -2.49
N LEU A 97 4.15 -17.27 -2.70
CA LEU A 97 2.98 -16.49 -2.34
C LEU A 97 1.78 -16.88 -3.19
N ARG A 98 0.62 -16.93 -2.56
CA ARG A 98 -0.69 -17.09 -3.22
C ARG A 98 -1.29 -15.73 -3.60
N HIS A 99 -0.94 -14.71 -2.84
CA HIS A 99 -1.36 -13.34 -3.04
C HIS A 99 -0.23 -12.40 -2.64
N VAL A 100 0.08 -11.42 -3.49
CA VAL A 100 1.08 -10.39 -3.20
C VAL A 100 0.46 -9.01 -3.35
N VAL A 101 0.73 -8.14 -2.38
CA VAL A 101 0.45 -6.72 -2.49
C VAL A 101 1.75 -6.03 -2.88
N ILE A 102 1.74 -5.36 -4.02
CA ILE A 102 2.84 -4.48 -4.45
C ILE A 102 2.49 -3.05 -4.06
N THR A 103 3.39 -2.38 -3.40
CA THR A 103 3.29 -0.95 -3.10
C THR A 103 4.61 -0.26 -3.44
N SER A 104 4.66 1.06 -3.33
CA SER A 104 5.89 1.80 -3.57
C SER A 104 6.03 3.01 -2.67
N VAL A 105 7.23 3.57 -2.64
CA VAL A 105 7.43 4.98 -2.28
C VAL A 105 6.86 5.90 -3.38
N ASP A 106 6.50 7.14 -3.04
CA ASP A 106 6.22 8.16 -4.06
C ASP A 106 7.52 8.60 -4.74
N ARG A 107 7.52 8.64 -6.07
CA ARG A 107 8.63 9.05 -6.92
C ARG A 107 8.23 10.26 -7.78
N ASP A 108 7.85 11.36 -7.11
CA ASP A 108 7.50 12.62 -7.78
C ASP A 108 8.69 13.23 -8.56
N ASP A 109 9.89 12.69 -8.40
CA ASP A 109 11.11 13.03 -9.13
C ASP A 109 11.16 12.42 -10.54
N LEU A 110 10.51 11.27 -10.78
CA LEU A 110 10.43 10.60 -12.08
C LEU A 110 9.36 11.24 -12.97
N LYS A 111 9.68 12.37 -13.59
CA LYS A 111 8.71 13.23 -14.28
C LYS A 111 8.04 12.61 -15.50
N ASN A 112 8.64 11.59 -16.12
CA ASN A 112 8.09 10.98 -17.33
C ASN A 112 6.84 10.17 -17.06
N ASP A 113 6.84 9.36 -15.98
CA ASP A 113 5.76 8.43 -15.69
C ASP A 113 5.59 8.13 -14.19
N TYR A 114 6.32 8.83 -13.31
CA TYR A 114 6.27 8.63 -11.84
C TYR A 114 6.57 7.18 -11.41
N GLY A 115 7.31 6.43 -12.23
CA GLY A 115 7.68 5.04 -11.99
C GLY A 115 6.66 4.01 -12.50
N ALA A 116 5.63 4.41 -13.26
CA ALA A 116 4.57 3.50 -13.73
C ALA A 116 5.09 2.35 -14.60
N GLU A 117 6.21 2.53 -15.32
CA GLU A 117 6.86 1.45 -16.08
C GLU A 117 7.33 0.33 -15.16
N ILE A 118 8.00 0.68 -14.06
CA ILE A 118 8.45 -0.30 -13.06
C ILE A 118 7.26 -1.04 -12.43
N TRP A 119 6.14 -0.35 -12.21
CA TRP A 119 4.91 -0.98 -11.74
C TRP A 119 4.39 -2.03 -12.73
N ALA A 120 4.23 -1.67 -13.99
CA ALA A 120 3.71 -2.56 -15.03
C ALA A 120 4.65 -3.77 -15.23
N GLU A 121 5.95 -3.52 -15.33
CA GLU A 121 6.95 -4.58 -15.50
C GLU A 121 6.97 -5.53 -14.30
N THR A 122 6.83 -5.01 -13.06
CA THR A 122 6.76 -5.84 -11.87
C THR A 122 5.57 -6.81 -11.94
N ILE A 123 4.39 -6.34 -12.37
CA ILE A 123 3.20 -7.19 -12.50
C ILE A 123 3.42 -8.26 -13.58
N TYR A 124 3.96 -7.89 -14.74
CA TYR A 124 4.25 -8.84 -15.82
C TYR A 124 5.25 -9.91 -15.40
N GLN A 125 6.33 -9.52 -14.73
CA GLN A 125 7.34 -10.45 -14.22
C GLN A 125 6.76 -11.40 -13.16
N ILE A 126 5.95 -10.90 -12.22
CA ILE A 126 5.29 -11.75 -11.22
C ILE A 126 4.40 -12.79 -11.90
N ARG A 127 3.60 -12.41 -12.89
CA ARG A 127 2.75 -13.35 -13.64
C ARG A 127 3.55 -14.39 -14.41
N SER A 128 4.67 -13.99 -14.98
CA SER A 128 5.57 -14.92 -15.68
C SER A 128 6.17 -15.96 -14.74
N PHE A 129 6.61 -15.54 -13.55
CA PHE A 129 7.29 -16.43 -12.59
C PHE A 129 6.34 -17.21 -11.68
N SER A 130 5.16 -16.66 -11.41
CA SER A 130 4.16 -17.17 -10.46
C SER A 130 2.74 -16.98 -10.98
N PRO A 131 2.33 -17.70 -12.04
CA PRO A 131 1.06 -17.48 -12.74
C PRO A 131 -0.19 -17.70 -11.86
N ASN A 132 -0.05 -18.42 -10.75
CA ASN A 132 -1.15 -18.68 -9.81
C ASN A 132 -1.16 -17.69 -8.62
N CYS A 133 -0.25 -16.71 -8.61
CA CYS A 133 -0.24 -15.67 -7.57
C CYS A 133 -1.09 -14.48 -8.02
N THR A 134 -2.08 -14.13 -7.23
CA THR A 134 -2.89 -12.91 -7.48
C THR A 134 -2.10 -11.68 -7.06
N VAL A 135 -2.21 -10.60 -7.83
CA VAL A 135 -1.48 -9.35 -7.61
C VAL A 135 -2.45 -8.23 -7.26
N GLU A 136 -2.32 -7.71 -6.06
CA GLU A 136 -2.91 -6.44 -5.67
C GLU A 136 -1.86 -5.35 -5.80
N VAL A 137 -2.23 -4.18 -6.31
CA VAL A 137 -1.37 -3.00 -6.34
C VAL A 137 -1.92 -1.95 -5.38
N LEU A 138 -1.09 -1.43 -4.47
CA LEU A 138 -1.40 -0.28 -3.62
C LEU A 138 -0.57 0.91 -4.10
N THR A 139 -1.13 1.67 -5.04
CA THR A 139 -0.41 2.67 -5.81
C THR A 139 -0.39 4.05 -5.16
N PRO A 140 0.64 4.89 -5.44
CA PRO A 140 0.55 6.34 -5.26
C PRO A 140 -0.48 6.95 -6.21
N ASP A 141 -0.68 8.28 -6.10
CA ASP A 141 -1.62 9.00 -6.98
C ASP A 141 -1.01 9.40 -8.34
N PHE A 142 0.26 9.05 -8.61
CA PHE A 142 1.02 9.44 -9.81
C PHE A 142 0.82 10.92 -10.21
N ARG A 143 0.62 11.81 -9.25
CA ARG A 143 0.29 13.22 -9.45
C ARG A 143 -0.99 13.45 -10.27
N GLY A 144 -1.84 12.42 -10.40
CA GLY A 144 -3.03 12.43 -11.25
C GLY A 144 -2.73 12.32 -12.75
N TYR A 145 -1.53 11.91 -13.12
CA TYR A 145 -1.13 11.74 -14.52
C TYR A 145 -1.74 10.46 -15.09
N TYR A 146 -2.85 10.60 -15.82
CA TYR A 146 -3.64 9.48 -16.33
C TYR A 146 -2.83 8.49 -17.19
N PRO A 147 -1.88 8.90 -18.07
CA PRO A 147 -1.09 7.93 -18.82
C PRO A 147 -0.26 6.98 -17.94
N ALA A 148 0.24 7.46 -16.78
CA ALA A 148 0.92 6.60 -15.80
C ALA A 148 -0.05 5.61 -15.14
N LEU A 149 -1.22 6.09 -14.70
CA LEU A 149 -2.28 5.24 -14.16
C LEU A 149 -2.72 4.17 -15.18
N LYS A 150 -2.97 4.59 -16.43
CA LYS A 150 -3.38 3.69 -17.51
C LYS A 150 -2.35 2.59 -17.76
N LYS A 151 -1.05 2.88 -17.68
CA LYS A 151 0.01 1.87 -17.83
C LYS A 151 -0.11 0.77 -16.76
N VAL A 152 -0.41 1.16 -15.51
CA VAL A 152 -0.67 0.19 -14.43
C VAL A 152 -1.99 -0.55 -14.65
N PHE A 153 -3.05 0.11 -15.12
CA PHE A 153 -4.33 -0.53 -15.42
C PHE A 153 -4.21 -1.57 -16.53
N ASP A 154 -3.47 -1.24 -17.61
CA ASP A 154 -3.20 -2.14 -18.74
C ASP A 154 -2.49 -3.42 -18.31
N SER A 155 -1.70 -3.40 -17.23
CA SER A 155 -1.08 -4.60 -16.66
C SER A 155 -2.04 -5.52 -15.92
N LYS A 156 -3.31 -5.09 -15.74
CA LYS A 156 -4.46 -5.83 -15.20
C LYS A 156 -4.21 -6.50 -13.85
N PRO A 157 -3.87 -5.74 -12.80
CA PRO A 157 -3.82 -6.29 -11.45
C PRO A 157 -5.19 -6.84 -11.05
N GLU A 158 -5.25 -7.88 -10.21
CA GLU A 158 -6.52 -8.44 -9.72
C GLU A 158 -7.26 -7.47 -8.80
N ILE A 159 -6.51 -6.62 -8.07
CA ILE A 159 -7.08 -5.55 -7.23
C ILE A 159 -6.23 -4.30 -7.42
N PHE A 160 -6.89 -3.18 -7.72
CA PHE A 160 -6.28 -1.86 -7.72
C PHE A 160 -6.66 -1.11 -6.45
N SER A 161 -5.67 -0.81 -5.63
CA SER A 161 -5.83 -0.06 -4.37
C SER A 161 -5.16 1.29 -4.45
N HIS A 162 -5.85 2.31 -3.96
CA HIS A 162 -5.29 3.61 -3.64
C HIS A 162 -5.93 4.12 -2.35
N ASN A 163 -5.14 4.24 -1.28
CA ASN A 163 -5.67 4.60 0.02
C ASN A 163 -5.95 6.09 0.17
N LEU A 164 -7.10 6.45 0.73
CA LEU A 164 -7.41 7.80 1.21
C LEU A 164 -6.67 8.14 2.50
N GLU A 165 -6.27 7.13 3.27
CA GLU A 165 -5.49 7.14 4.51
C GLU A 165 -6.19 7.76 5.71
N CYS A 166 -7.01 8.78 5.54
CA CYS A 166 -7.77 9.45 6.58
C CYS A 166 -8.99 10.16 5.97
N VAL A 167 -9.80 10.82 6.78
CA VAL A 167 -10.93 11.64 6.29
C VAL A 167 -10.46 12.97 5.69
N LYS A 168 -11.27 13.58 4.83
CA LYS A 168 -10.92 14.80 4.06
C LYS A 168 -10.34 15.93 4.92
N ARG A 169 -10.98 16.25 6.06
CA ARG A 169 -10.54 17.35 6.96
C ARG A 169 -9.14 17.13 7.51
N VAL A 170 -8.81 15.89 7.85
CA VAL A 170 -7.53 15.50 8.45
C VAL A 170 -6.42 15.39 7.39
N SER A 171 -6.77 15.09 6.14
CA SER A 171 -5.85 14.75 5.05
C SER A 171 -4.76 15.80 4.85
N ARG A 172 -5.09 17.10 4.84
CA ARG A 172 -4.09 18.15 4.61
C ARG A 172 -3.02 18.23 5.70
N LYS A 173 -3.40 17.90 6.95
CA LYS A 173 -2.47 17.87 8.08
C LYS A 173 -1.55 16.65 8.04
N VAL A 174 -2.10 15.51 7.67
CA VAL A 174 -1.43 14.19 7.75
C VAL A 174 -0.67 13.86 6.47
N ARG A 175 -1.16 14.35 5.32
CA ARG A 175 -0.60 14.10 3.97
C ARG A 175 -0.43 15.42 3.20
N PRO A 176 0.47 16.31 3.58
CA PRO A 176 0.54 17.67 3.04
C PRO A 176 0.79 17.75 1.53
N GLN A 177 1.47 16.76 0.93
CA GLN A 177 1.75 16.69 -0.50
C GLN A 177 0.68 15.94 -1.31
N SER A 178 -0.30 15.32 -0.67
CA SER A 178 -1.43 14.64 -1.33
C SER A 178 -2.58 15.62 -1.58
N ASN A 179 -3.44 15.27 -2.51
CA ASN A 179 -4.64 16.03 -2.82
C ASN A 179 -5.86 15.09 -2.75
N TRP A 180 -6.84 15.45 -1.92
CA TRP A 180 -8.03 14.64 -1.68
C TRP A 180 -8.80 14.33 -2.97
N GLN A 181 -9.10 15.37 -3.76
CA GLN A 181 -9.84 15.19 -5.00
C GLN A 181 -9.07 14.33 -6.01
N ARG A 182 -7.75 14.50 -6.08
CA ARG A 182 -6.91 13.66 -6.93
C ARG A 182 -6.96 12.19 -6.52
N SER A 183 -6.96 11.89 -5.24
CA SER A 183 -7.11 10.51 -4.76
C SER A 183 -8.46 9.91 -5.14
N LEU A 184 -9.56 10.67 -5.04
CA LEU A 184 -10.87 10.25 -5.52
C LEU A 184 -10.89 10.01 -7.04
N ASN A 185 -10.27 10.92 -7.81
CA ASN A 185 -10.18 10.78 -9.26
C ASN A 185 -9.39 9.53 -9.68
N VAL A 186 -8.29 9.21 -8.99
CA VAL A 186 -7.51 7.98 -9.24
C VAL A 186 -8.38 6.75 -9.05
N LEU A 187 -9.15 6.69 -7.97
CA LEU A 187 -10.07 5.60 -7.67
C LEU A 187 -11.19 5.51 -8.71
N GLN A 188 -11.78 6.66 -9.10
CA GLN A 188 -12.79 6.71 -10.13
C GLN A 188 -12.25 6.19 -11.47
N TYR A 189 -11.06 6.63 -11.90
CA TYR A 189 -10.45 6.17 -13.15
C TYR A 189 -10.24 4.65 -13.17
N ALA A 190 -9.86 4.07 -12.03
CA ALA A 190 -9.68 2.63 -11.91
C ALA A 190 -11.03 1.88 -12.00
N ALA A 191 -12.09 2.39 -11.34
CA ALA A 191 -13.43 1.84 -11.41
C ALA A 191 -14.01 1.93 -12.83
N ASP A 192 -13.88 3.10 -13.49
CA ASP A 192 -14.34 3.32 -14.87
C ASP A 192 -13.57 2.44 -15.88
N TYR A 193 -12.31 2.10 -15.56
CA TYR A 193 -11.51 1.16 -16.34
C TYR A 193 -11.97 -0.31 -16.19
N GLY A 194 -12.82 -0.60 -15.21
CA GLY A 194 -13.35 -1.93 -14.91
C GLY A 194 -12.45 -2.77 -14.02
N LEU A 195 -11.54 -2.17 -13.25
CA LEU A 195 -10.73 -2.87 -12.26
C LEU A 195 -11.51 -3.03 -10.96
N ARG A 196 -11.27 -4.15 -10.26
CA ARG A 196 -11.71 -4.28 -8.87
C ARG A 196 -10.96 -3.29 -8.00
N THR A 197 -11.68 -2.35 -7.42
CA THR A 197 -11.10 -1.22 -6.70
C THR A 197 -11.16 -1.38 -5.19
N LYS A 198 -10.11 -0.90 -4.53
CA LYS A 198 -9.99 -0.93 -3.07
C LYS A 198 -9.44 0.40 -2.56
N THR A 199 -9.97 0.84 -1.42
CA THR A 199 -9.43 1.98 -0.68
C THR A 199 -9.44 1.70 0.82
N GLY A 200 -8.80 2.56 1.60
CA GLY A 200 -8.78 2.44 3.04
C GLY A 200 -8.45 3.74 3.75
N ILE A 201 -8.84 3.78 5.02
CA ILE A 201 -8.48 4.82 5.96
C ILE A 201 -7.99 4.23 7.28
N MET A 202 -7.18 4.99 7.98
CA MET A 202 -6.85 4.75 9.39
C MET A 202 -7.74 5.62 10.27
N VAL A 203 -8.25 5.05 11.36
CA VAL A 203 -8.95 5.77 12.42
C VAL A 203 -8.05 6.01 13.63
N GLY A 204 -8.28 7.09 14.35
CA GLY A 204 -7.44 7.53 15.48
C GLY A 204 -6.53 8.72 15.14
N LEU A 205 -6.77 9.40 14.01
CA LEU A 205 -6.06 10.60 13.57
C LEU A 205 -6.83 11.91 13.89
N GLY A 206 -7.95 11.80 14.64
CA GLY A 206 -8.78 12.93 15.06
C GLY A 206 -10.04 13.15 14.20
N GLU A 207 -10.43 12.13 13.44
CA GLU A 207 -11.69 12.08 12.71
C GLU A 207 -12.90 11.86 13.64
N THR A 208 -14.09 12.21 13.18
CA THR A 208 -15.36 11.88 13.81
C THR A 208 -16.01 10.68 13.12
N LYS A 209 -16.89 9.95 13.81
CA LYS A 209 -17.66 8.86 13.22
C LYS A 209 -18.45 9.31 11.98
N LYS A 210 -19.01 10.51 12.00
CA LYS A 210 -19.74 11.08 10.87
C LYS A 210 -18.84 11.23 9.63
N GLU A 211 -17.63 11.77 9.79
CA GLU A 211 -16.67 11.92 8.69
C GLU A 211 -16.22 10.59 8.12
N VAL A 212 -16.09 9.56 8.96
CA VAL A 212 -15.79 8.19 8.48
C VAL A 212 -16.92 7.68 7.59
N LEU A 213 -18.18 7.79 8.05
CA LEU A 213 -19.35 7.35 7.29
C LEU A 213 -19.51 8.13 5.97
N GLU A 214 -19.27 9.44 5.98
CA GLU A 214 -19.28 10.28 4.77
C GLU A 214 -18.19 9.85 3.78
N THR A 215 -17.00 9.51 4.27
CA THR A 215 -15.90 9.01 3.44
C THR A 215 -16.24 7.63 2.83
N MET A 216 -16.86 6.76 3.62
CA MET A 216 -17.34 5.46 3.11
C MET A 216 -18.41 5.64 2.03
N GLN A 217 -19.36 6.56 2.26
CA GLN A 217 -20.41 6.85 1.27
C GLN A 217 -19.80 7.38 -0.03
N GLN A 218 -18.81 8.30 0.04
CA GLN A 218 -18.09 8.77 -1.15
C GLN A 218 -17.43 7.61 -1.91
N ALA A 219 -16.85 6.63 -1.21
CA ALA A 219 -16.26 5.47 -1.86
C ALA A 219 -17.33 4.60 -2.57
N VAL A 220 -18.49 4.39 -1.94
CA VAL A 220 -19.64 3.68 -2.55
C VAL A 220 -20.12 4.41 -3.81
N ASP A 221 -20.28 5.73 -3.74
CA ASP A 221 -20.75 6.56 -4.86
C ASP A 221 -19.79 6.52 -6.06
N LEU A 222 -18.49 6.26 -5.82
CA LEU A 222 -17.47 6.05 -6.84
C LEU A 222 -17.39 4.60 -7.36
N GLY A 223 -18.23 3.70 -6.86
CA GLY A 223 -18.20 2.29 -7.25
C GLY A 223 -17.01 1.49 -6.67
N ILE A 224 -16.43 1.95 -5.56
CA ILE A 224 -15.33 1.22 -4.90
C ILE A 224 -15.87 -0.04 -4.21
N GLU A 225 -15.32 -1.20 -4.57
CA GLU A 225 -15.83 -2.50 -4.09
C GLU A 225 -15.34 -2.87 -2.69
N ILE A 226 -14.14 -2.44 -2.31
CA ILE A 226 -13.50 -2.82 -1.04
C ILE A 226 -13.09 -1.57 -0.26
N PHE A 227 -13.64 -1.41 0.95
CA PHE A 227 -13.27 -0.33 1.86
C PHE A 227 -12.68 -0.90 3.14
N MET A 228 -11.43 -0.53 3.47
CA MET A 228 -10.74 -0.99 4.67
C MET A 228 -10.67 0.11 5.74
N ILE A 229 -10.86 -0.29 7.00
CA ILE A 229 -10.66 0.58 8.15
C ILE A 229 -9.59 -0.05 9.04
N GLY A 230 -8.46 0.66 9.19
CA GLY A 230 -7.38 0.27 10.08
C GLY A 230 -7.30 1.18 11.30
N GLN A 231 -6.72 0.68 12.40
CA GLN A 231 -6.37 1.52 13.54
C GLN A 231 -5.02 2.17 13.30
N TYR A 232 -4.93 3.49 13.46
CA TYR A 232 -3.64 4.18 13.46
C TYR A 232 -2.81 3.72 14.66
N LEU A 233 -1.63 3.20 14.38
CA LEU A 233 -0.61 2.86 15.38
C LEU A 233 0.63 3.67 15.03
N GLN A 234 1.02 4.57 15.94
CA GLN A 234 2.19 5.43 15.71
C GLN A 234 3.45 4.56 15.60
N PRO A 235 4.16 4.56 14.45
CA PRO A 235 5.27 3.64 14.23
C PRO A 235 6.55 4.03 14.96
N THR A 236 6.70 5.32 15.28
CA THR A 236 7.87 5.89 15.99
C THR A 236 7.38 6.89 17.05
N LYS A 237 8.21 7.15 18.05
CA LYS A 237 7.93 8.21 19.07
C LYS A 237 8.13 9.61 18.50
#